data_49db2cfc063b35abd90100594cab01dc
#
_entry.id   49db2cfc063b35abd90100594cab01dc
#
_cell.length_a   1.000
_cell.length_b   1.000
_cell.length_c   1.000
_cell.angle_alpha   90.00
_cell.angle_beta   90.00
_cell.angle_gamma   90.00
#
_symmetry.space_group_name_H-M   'P 1'
#
loop_
_entity.id
_entity.type
_entity.pdbx_description
1 polymer ?
#
loop_
_entity_poly.entity_id
_entity_poly.type
_entity_poly.pdbx_seq_one_letter_code
_entity_poly.pdbx_strand_id
1 'polypeptide(L)'
;MGNVKKQFILQDKKFRGFCIYRLLFGISYSVMIPIIPLFFKSIGMETITIGMVISLYGVSKTFMQIPFGIVSDKVGDKLTLKIALMLMALVPIGYIFSDTTFKAGSLYVIQGAILGMAAPATYSVLARTLNVKRRGECTGLASAVFTLGGGIGAAIASFILSKFNSFNMAFNIAALGIFLTLIYVVIRVDKVKVEKGKINNKASIGEVLYEIKNRGFVYKIIILSSSAVLGDYIYSCVVALIHFYGQDVLNVSTGYTSAIISVYLLVFGLAAPIAGWVSDKIGNRKQFLYSFLLMNFTLLGLIITRNITIFTVIIILYFLGATYLNASVQSCLSEFGAYPKIKGLVFGIVGASESLGYAVGPLVSSYIYEYNKNFLFLGLLIVSVLVTIIYLALFNKSKI
;
A
#
# COMPACT_ATOMS: atom_id res chain seq x y z
N MET A 1 24.64 6.60 -34.78
CA MET A 1 23.96 6.43 -33.50
C MET A 1 22.73 7.32 -33.50
N GLY A 2 21.56 6.78 -33.82
CA GLY A 2 20.33 7.52 -34.00
C GLY A 2 19.76 7.99 -32.65
N ASN A 3 19.43 9.26 -32.56
CA ASN A 3 18.65 9.88 -31.50
C ASN A 3 17.29 9.20 -31.38
N VAL A 4 17.17 8.15 -30.58
CA VAL A 4 15.89 7.63 -30.15
C VAL A 4 15.33 8.67 -29.16
N LYS A 5 14.49 9.59 -29.67
CA LYS A 5 13.66 10.47 -28.82
C LYS A 5 13.02 9.56 -27.77
N LYS A 6 13.33 9.77 -26.47
CA LYS A 6 12.66 9.11 -25.36
C LYS A 6 11.17 9.41 -25.49
N GLN A 7 10.42 8.52 -26.14
CA GLN A 7 8.98 8.64 -26.22
C GLN A 7 8.41 8.62 -24.79
N PHE A 8 7.63 9.63 -24.48
CA PHE A 8 7.01 9.73 -23.16
C PHE A 8 6.10 8.51 -22.95
N ILE A 9 6.24 7.78 -21.84
CA ILE A 9 5.55 6.50 -21.57
C ILE A 9 4.02 6.64 -21.70
N LEU A 10 3.46 7.80 -21.34
CA LEU A 10 2.02 8.08 -21.44
C LEU A 10 1.51 8.30 -22.87
N GLN A 11 2.37 8.24 -23.90
CA GLN A 11 1.92 8.27 -25.30
C GLN A 11 1.25 6.95 -25.71
N ASP A 12 1.57 5.83 -25.04
CA ASP A 12 0.85 4.58 -25.26
C ASP A 12 -0.59 4.71 -24.71
N LYS A 13 -1.56 4.62 -25.62
CA LYS A 13 -2.99 4.77 -25.30
C LYS A 13 -3.47 3.71 -24.29
N LYS A 14 -2.96 2.48 -24.36
CA LYS A 14 -3.36 1.39 -23.46
C LYS A 14 -2.81 1.62 -22.04
N PHE A 15 -1.54 1.94 -21.94
CA PHE A 15 -0.92 2.22 -20.64
C PHE A 15 -1.49 3.50 -20.00
N ARG A 16 -1.73 4.55 -20.79
CA ARG A 16 -2.41 5.76 -20.33
C ARG A 16 -3.81 5.46 -19.79
N GLY A 17 -4.59 4.63 -20.49
CA GLY A 17 -5.90 4.19 -20.04
C GLY A 17 -5.83 3.43 -18.72
N PHE A 18 -4.82 2.60 -18.52
CA PHE A 18 -4.58 1.94 -17.25
C PHE A 18 -4.22 2.93 -16.13
N CYS A 19 -3.36 3.90 -16.39
CA CYS A 19 -3.00 4.93 -15.40
C CYS A 19 -4.22 5.77 -14.98
N ILE A 20 -5.10 6.13 -15.91
CA ILE A 20 -6.35 6.85 -15.59
C ILE A 20 -7.26 5.98 -14.71
N TYR A 21 -7.42 4.69 -15.01
CA TYR A 21 -8.13 3.77 -14.13
C TYR A 21 -7.54 3.76 -12.72
N ARG A 22 -6.20 3.66 -12.60
CA ARG A 22 -5.52 3.65 -11.30
C ARG A 22 -5.74 4.95 -10.52
N LEU A 23 -5.70 6.09 -11.22
CA LEU A 23 -5.98 7.39 -10.61
C LEU A 23 -7.41 7.48 -10.09
N LEU A 24 -8.39 7.18 -10.93
CA LEU A 24 -9.81 7.23 -10.58
C LEU A 24 -10.14 6.28 -9.41
N PHE A 25 -9.62 5.07 -9.46
CA PHE A 25 -9.81 4.11 -8.37
C PHE A 25 -9.10 4.57 -7.10
N GLY A 26 -7.88 5.11 -7.20
CA GLY A 26 -7.14 5.69 -6.07
C GLY A 26 -7.95 6.80 -5.39
N ILE A 27 -8.48 7.76 -6.16
CA ILE A 27 -9.30 8.86 -5.62
C ILE A 27 -10.53 8.28 -4.91
N SER A 28 -11.31 7.47 -5.61
CA SER A 28 -12.61 7.00 -5.12
C SER A 28 -12.51 6.08 -3.90
N TYR A 29 -11.58 5.14 -3.93
CA TYR A 29 -11.36 4.19 -2.85
C TYR A 29 -10.81 4.87 -1.59
N SER A 30 -9.88 5.80 -1.76
CA SER A 30 -9.19 6.40 -0.62
C SER A 30 -9.99 7.47 0.10
N VAL A 31 -11.16 7.87 -0.40
CA VAL A 31 -12.14 8.63 0.40
C VAL A 31 -12.52 7.84 1.65
N MET A 32 -12.59 6.51 1.58
CA MET A 32 -12.95 5.68 2.74
C MET A 32 -11.81 5.52 3.75
N ILE A 33 -10.54 5.61 3.34
CA ILE A 33 -9.39 5.24 4.19
C ILE A 33 -9.38 6.01 5.52
N PRO A 34 -9.41 7.36 5.56
CA PRO A 34 -9.39 8.09 6.82
C PRO A 34 -10.73 8.03 7.58
N ILE A 35 -11.81 7.63 6.94
CA ILE A 35 -13.17 7.66 7.49
C ILE A 35 -13.49 6.40 8.26
N ILE A 36 -13.06 5.23 7.79
CA ILE A 36 -13.44 3.94 8.35
C ILE A 36 -13.12 3.80 9.83
N PRO A 37 -11.92 4.12 10.34
CA PRO A 37 -11.64 4.01 11.78
C PRO A 37 -12.52 4.95 12.62
N LEU A 38 -12.80 6.15 12.11
CA LEU A 38 -13.67 7.12 12.76
C LEU A 38 -15.14 6.66 12.78
N PHE A 39 -15.61 6.10 11.67
CA PHE A 39 -16.93 5.51 11.57
C PHE A 39 -17.08 4.33 12.55
N PHE A 40 -16.10 3.44 12.63
CA PHE A 40 -16.12 2.34 13.59
C PHE A 40 -16.21 2.85 15.04
N LYS A 41 -15.46 3.90 15.37
CA LYS A 41 -15.55 4.51 16.69
C LYS A 41 -16.92 5.13 16.95
N SER A 42 -17.53 5.79 15.95
CA SER A 42 -18.84 6.43 16.07
C SER A 42 -19.99 5.47 16.33
N ILE A 43 -19.87 4.20 15.88
CA ILE A 43 -20.85 3.14 16.14
C ILE A 43 -20.51 2.32 17.40
N GLY A 44 -19.57 2.81 18.25
CA GLY A 44 -19.23 2.20 19.53
C GLY A 44 -18.21 1.08 19.49
N MET A 45 -17.45 0.93 18.38
CA MET A 45 -16.39 -0.08 18.33
C MET A 45 -15.19 0.36 19.17
N GLU A 46 -14.69 -0.53 20.02
CA GLU A 46 -13.50 -0.31 20.84
C GLU A 46 -12.22 -0.27 20.00
N THR A 47 -11.19 0.45 20.45
CA THR A 47 -9.93 0.65 19.71
C THR A 47 -9.23 -0.67 19.37
N ILE A 48 -9.19 -1.62 20.32
CA ILE A 48 -8.62 -2.96 20.09
C ILE A 48 -9.40 -3.69 18.99
N THR A 49 -10.73 -3.66 19.06
CA THR A 49 -11.60 -4.29 18.06
C THR A 49 -11.40 -3.65 16.68
N ILE A 50 -11.23 -2.33 16.60
CA ILE A 50 -10.88 -1.63 15.35
C ILE A 50 -9.54 -2.16 14.79
N GLY A 51 -8.52 -2.29 15.63
CA GLY A 51 -7.23 -2.86 15.26
C GLY A 51 -7.36 -4.29 14.73
N MET A 52 -8.14 -5.13 15.42
CA MET A 52 -8.41 -6.51 14.98
C MET A 52 -9.12 -6.57 13.62
N VAL A 53 -10.14 -5.75 13.42
CA VAL A 53 -10.92 -5.70 12.16
C VAL A 53 -10.03 -5.24 11.00
N ILE A 54 -9.17 -4.24 11.22
CA ILE A 54 -8.21 -3.77 10.20
C ILE A 54 -7.18 -4.86 9.89
N SER A 55 -6.74 -5.62 10.88
CA SER A 55 -5.86 -6.77 10.69
C SER A 55 -6.55 -7.86 9.88
N LEU A 56 -7.79 -8.20 10.20
CA LEU A 56 -8.57 -9.20 9.47
C LEU A 56 -8.83 -8.81 8.01
N TYR A 57 -8.99 -7.52 7.72
CA TYR A 57 -9.02 -7.03 6.34
C TYR A 57 -7.73 -7.38 5.59
N GLY A 58 -6.54 -7.14 6.19
CA GLY A 58 -5.26 -7.50 5.59
C GLY A 58 -5.13 -8.99 5.33
N VAL A 59 -5.53 -9.81 6.30
CA VAL A 59 -5.56 -11.28 6.19
C VAL A 59 -6.49 -11.71 5.06
N SER A 60 -7.74 -11.24 5.04
CA SER A 60 -8.72 -11.63 4.02
C SER A 60 -8.28 -11.23 2.61
N LYS A 61 -7.70 -10.03 2.46
CA LYS A 61 -7.09 -9.57 1.21
C LYS A 61 -6.03 -10.54 0.71
N THR A 62 -5.11 -10.95 1.59
CA THR A 62 -4.01 -11.87 1.25
C THR A 62 -4.53 -13.24 0.83
N PHE A 63 -5.44 -13.82 1.61
CA PHE A 63 -6.02 -15.13 1.31
C PHE A 63 -6.76 -15.17 -0.03
N MET A 64 -7.45 -14.09 -0.39
CA MET A 64 -8.20 -14.05 -1.65
C MET A 64 -7.35 -13.79 -2.89
N GLN A 65 -6.13 -13.29 -2.74
CA GLN A 65 -5.24 -13.06 -3.90
C GLN A 65 -4.90 -14.36 -4.64
N ILE A 66 -4.66 -15.46 -3.92
CA ILE A 66 -4.23 -16.73 -4.52
C ILE A 66 -5.38 -17.38 -5.34
N PRO A 67 -6.57 -17.65 -4.76
CA PRO A 67 -7.64 -18.29 -5.52
C PRO A 67 -8.14 -17.40 -6.67
N PHE A 68 -8.21 -16.09 -6.48
CA PHE A 68 -8.66 -15.18 -7.54
C PHE A 68 -7.58 -14.89 -8.60
N GLY A 69 -6.32 -15.12 -8.30
CA GLY A 69 -5.27 -15.22 -9.33
C GLY A 69 -5.58 -16.35 -10.32
N ILE A 70 -5.91 -17.55 -9.80
CA ILE A 70 -6.27 -18.71 -10.61
C ILE A 70 -7.58 -18.48 -11.37
N VAL A 71 -8.58 -17.89 -10.72
CA VAL A 71 -9.87 -17.53 -11.34
C VAL A 71 -9.65 -16.52 -12.47
N SER A 72 -8.86 -15.47 -12.24
CA SER A 72 -8.54 -14.45 -13.24
C SER A 72 -7.88 -15.05 -14.48
N ASP A 73 -6.99 -16.04 -14.30
CA ASP A 73 -6.36 -16.75 -15.43
C ASP A 73 -7.36 -17.57 -16.27
N LYS A 74 -8.43 -18.09 -15.63
CA LYS A 74 -9.45 -18.92 -16.30
C LYS A 74 -10.56 -18.10 -16.95
N VAL A 75 -11.09 -17.13 -16.21
CA VAL A 75 -12.28 -16.34 -16.59
C VAL A 75 -11.91 -15.08 -17.37
N GLY A 76 -10.69 -14.61 -17.17
CA GLY A 76 -10.12 -13.41 -17.80
C GLY A 76 -10.06 -12.23 -16.86
N ASP A 77 -8.92 -11.53 -16.89
CA ASP A 77 -8.58 -10.44 -15.97
C ASP A 77 -9.58 -9.29 -16.00
N LYS A 78 -10.03 -8.90 -17.19
CA LYS A 78 -10.98 -7.79 -17.35
C LYS A 78 -12.33 -8.10 -16.70
N LEU A 79 -12.81 -9.35 -16.80
CA LEU A 79 -14.09 -9.74 -16.17
C LEU A 79 -13.93 -9.79 -14.64
N THR A 80 -12.85 -10.39 -14.15
CA THR A 80 -12.54 -10.43 -12.71
C THR A 80 -12.44 -9.03 -12.12
N LEU A 81 -11.74 -8.11 -12.82
CA LEU A 81 -11.62 -6.72 -12.39
C LEU A 81 -12.97 -5.99 -12.36
N LYS A 82 -13.83 -6.20 -13.36
CA LYS A 82 -15.18 -5.61 -13.39
C LYS A 82 -16.05 -6.08 -12.23
N ILE A 83 -16.05 -7.38 -11.96
CA ILE A 83 -16.80 -7.96 -10.83
C ILE A 83 -16.27 -7.39 -9.51
N ALA A 84 -14.96 -7.32 -9.34
CA ALA A 84 -14.35 -6.75 -8.15
C ALA A 84 -14.72 -5.27 -7.96
N LEU A 85 -14.69 -4.45 -9.03
CA LEU A 85 -15.08 -3.05 -8.95
C LEU A 85 -16.57 -2.87 -8.68
N MET A 86 -17.42 -3.73 -9.26
CA MET A 86 -18.87 -3.73 -8.98
C MET A 86 -19.15 -4.03 -7.51
N LEU A 87 -18.56 -5.11 -6.98
CA LEU A 87 -18.68 -5.45 -5.56
C LEU A 87 -18.11 -4.33 -4.67
N MET A 88 -16.96 -3.76 -5.05
CA MET A 88 -16.35 -2.66 -4.30
C MET A 88 -17.21 -1.39 -4.30
N ALA A 89 -17.98 -1.10 -5.34
CA ALA A 89 -18.90 0.04 -5.37
C ALA A 89 -20.09 -0.13 -4.41
N LEU A 90 -20.45 -1.37 -4.09
CA LEU A 90 -21.51 -1.68 -3.11
C LEU A 90 -21.03 -1.55 -1.65
N VAL A 91 -19.73 -1.69 -1.40
CA VAL A 91 -19.16 -1.66 -0.04
C VAL A 91 -19.48 -0.34 0.69
N PRO A 92 -19.21 0.86 0.14
CA PRO A 92 -19.52 2.10 0.84
C PRO A 92 -21.03 2.29 1.05
N ILE A 93 -21.87 1.77 0.16
CA ILE A 93 -23.33 1.74 0.37
C ILE A 93 -23.67 0.83 1.58
N GLY A 94 -23.02 -0.32 1.68
CA GLY A 94 -23.18 -1.21 2.82
C GLY A 94 -22.84 -0.54 4.16
N TYR A 95 -21.83 0.34 4.22
CA TYR A 95 -21.52 1.09 5.44
C TYR A 95 -22.63 2.03 5.87
N ILE A 96 -23.35 2.65 4.93
CA ILE A 96 -24.48 3.53 5.26
C ILE A 96 -25.58 2.78 6.04
N PHE A 97 -25.73 1.48 5.76
CA PHE A 97 -26.71 0.61 6.42
C PHE A 97 -26.11 -0.22 7.58
N SER A 98 -24.85 0.00 7.93
CA SER A 98 -24.17 -0.73 9.00
C SER A 98 -24.33 0.01 10.34
N ASP A 99 -25.34 -0.40 11.09
CA ASP A 99 -25.72 0.17 12.39
C ASP A 99 -25.04 -0.52 13.60
N THR A 100 -24.38 -1.66 13.37
CA THR A 100 -23.71 -2.43 14.42
C THR A 100 -22.23 -2.66 14.12
N THR A 101 -21.44 -2.83 15.18
CA THR A 101 -20.01 -3.13 15.10
C THR A 101 -19.73 -4.39 14.31
N PHE A 102 -20.60 -5.41 14.46
CA PHE A 102 -20.47 -6.68 13.73
C PHE A 102 -20.71 -6.52 12.22
N LYS A 103 -21.77 -5.80 11.81
CA LYS A 103 -22.05 -5.56 10.38
C LYS A 103 -20.93 -4.77 9.73
N ALA A 104 -20.51 -3.68 10.36
CA ALA A 104 -19.44 -2.82 9.83
C ALA A 104 -18.09 -3.54 9.76
N GLY A 105 -17.73 -4.28 10.82
CA GLY A 105 -16.50 -5.06 10.87
C GLY A 105 -16.48 -6.18 9.82
N SER A 106 -17.57 -6.94 9.70
CA SER A 106 -17.71 -8.00 8.69
C SER A 106 -17.62 -7.44 7.26
N LEU A 107 -18.25 -6.28 7.02
CA LEU A 107 -18.18 -5.61 5.72
C LEU A 107 -16.76 -5.16 5.39
N TYR A 108 -15.97 -4.74 6.39
CA TYR A 108 -14.58 -4.37 6.18
C TYR A 108 -13.70 -5.56 5.82
N VAL A 109 -13.92 -6.71 6.46
CA VAL A 109 -13.24 -7.97 6.09
C VAL A 109 -13.61 -8.39 4.66
N ILE A 110 -14.89 -8.26 4.27
CA ILE A 110 -15.36 -8.51 2.89
C ILE A 110 -14.71 -7.51 1.92
N GLN A 111 -14.58 -6.24 2.28
CA GLN A 111 -13.87 -5.23 1.49
C GLN A 111 -12.42 -5.65 1.20
N GLY A 112 -11.73 -6.20 2.21
CA GLY A 112 -10.40 -6.78 2.05
C GLY A 112 -10.38 -7.92 1.05
N ALA A 113 -11.32 -8.85 1.16
CA ALA A 113 -11.48 -9.98 0.24
C ALA A 113 -11.70 -9.51 -1.22
N ILE A 114 -12.57 -8.51 -1.43
CA ILE A 114 -12.84 -7.93 -2.76
C ILE A 114 -11.57 -7.27 -3.33
N LEU A 115 -10.79 -6.56 -2.50
CA LEU A 115 -9.53 -5.96 -2.95
C LEU A 115 -8.49 -7.04 -3.28
N GLY A 116 -8.46 -8.14 -2.50
CA GLY A 116 -7.65 -9.32 -2.79
C GLY A 116 -8.02 -9.96 -4.13
N MET A 117 -9.30 -10.00 -4.49
CA MET A 117 -9.78 -10.44 -5.80
C MET A 117 -9.35 -9.49 -6.92
N ALA A 118 -9.38 -8.17 -6.69
CA ALA A 118 -9.01 -7.16 -7.70
C ALA A 118 -7.51 -7.13 -8.02
N ALA A 119 -6.66 -7.43 -7.03
CA ALA A 119 -5.21 -7.24 -7.14
C ALA A 119 -4.56 -8.05 -8.28
N PRO A 120 -4.72 -9.40 -8.38
CA PRO A 120 -4.12 -10.17 -9.46
C PRO A 120 -4.63 -9.76 -10.84
N ALA A 121 -5.93 -9.46 -10.97
CA ALA A 121 -6.51 -8.97 -12.22
C ALA A 121 -5.90 -7.61 -12.63
N THR A 122 -5.70 -6.70 -11.68
CA THR A 122 -5.05 -5.40 -11.92
C THR A 122 -3.60 -5.57 -12.38
N TYR A 123 -2.82 -6.42 -11.73
CA TYR A 123 -1.43 -6.68 -12.13
C TYR A 123 -1.34 -7.36 -13.50
N SER A 124 -2.27 -8.23 -13.82
CA SER A 124 -2.35 -8.89 -15.11
C SER A 124 -2.66 -7.90 -16.23
N VAL A 125 -3.64 -6.99 -16.03
CA VAL A 125 -3.94 -5.90 -16.96
C VAL A 125 -2.73 -4.98 -17.13
N LEU A 126 -2.06 -4.61 -16.04
CA LEU A 126 -0.82 -3.82 -16.09
C LEU A 126 0.23 -4.53 -16.96
N ALA A 127 0.52 -5.79 -16.66
CA ALA A 127 1.56 -6.56 -17.37
C ALA A 127 1.35 -6.61 -18.88
N ARG A 128 0.09 -6.55 -19.33
CA ARG A 128 -0.27 -6.55 -20.77
C ARG A 128 -0.28 -5.17 -21.43
N THR A 129 -0.35 -4.12 -20.63
CA THR A 129 -0.41 -2.74 -21.12
C THR A 129 0.95 -2.04 -21.12
N LEU A 130 1.89 -2.56 -20.34
CA LEU A 130 3.22 -1.94 -20.20
C LEU A 130 4.17 -2.31 -21.33
N ASN A 131 5.10 -1.42 -21.61
CA ASN A 131 6.23 -1.70 -22.49
C ASN A 131 7.26 -2.58 -21.75
N VAL A 132 7.53 -3.79 -22.28
CA VAL A 132 8.44 -4.76 -21.64
C VAL A 132 9.84 -4.20 -21.41
N LYS A 133 10.36 -3.35 -22.32
CA LYS A 133 11.67 -2.72 -22.20
C LYS A 133 11.77 -1.68 -21.08
N ARG A 134 10.61 -1.12 -20.65
CA ARG A 134 10.49 -0.06 -19.60
C ARG A 134 9.58 -0.51 -18.45
N ARG A 135 9.59 -1.81 -18.16
CA ARG A 135 8.65 -2.44 -17.22
C ARG A 135 8.68 -1.81 -15.83
N GLY A 136 9.87 -1.59 -15.26
CA GLY A 136 10.04 -0.99 -13.93
C GLY A 136 9.47 0.41 -13.86
N GLU A 137 9.78 1.25 -14.86
CA GLU A 137 9.29 2.63 -14.96
C GLU A 137 7.75 2.69 -15.10
N CYS A 138 7.16 1.81 -15.92
CA CYS A 138 5.72 1.71 -16.06
C CYS A 138 5.04 1.26 -14.76
N THR A 139 5.60 0.26 -14.08
CA THR A 139 5.05 -0.25 -12.81
C THR A 139 5.15 0.82 -11.72
N GLY A 140 6.30 1.49 -11.61
CA GLY A 140 6.49 2.60 -10.66
C GLY A 140 5.51 3.75 -10.91
N LEU A 141 5.32 4.16 -12.18
CA LEU A 141 4.37 5.20 -12.54
C LEU A 141 2.92 4.80 -12.22
N ALA A 142 2.53 3.56 -12.50
CA ALA A 142 1.19 3.05 -12.21
C ALA A 142 0.90 3.02 -10.70
N SER A 143 1.90 2.71 -9.87
CA SER A 143 1.80 2.76 -8.41
C SER A 143 1.73 4.20 -7.91
N ALA A 144 2.61 5.07 -8.39
CA ALA A 144 2.63 6.49 -8.03
C ALA A 144 1.30 7.18 -8.34
N VAL A 145 0.73 6.94 -9.53
CA VAL A 145 -0.56 7.51 -9.94
C VAL A 145 -1.71 7.05 -9.04
N PHE A 146 -1.71 5.77 -8.62
CA PHE A 146 -2.70 5.26 -7.67
C PHE A 146 -2.58 5.95 -6.31
N THR A 147 -1.37 6.09 -5.80
CA THR A 147 -1.12 6.68 -4.48
C THR A 147 -1.40 8.18 -4.47
N LEU A 148 -1.07 8.89 -5.56
CA LEU A 148 -1.46 10.31 -5.75
C LEU A 148 -2.97 10.46 -5.76
N GLY A 149 -3.68 9.60 -6.51
CA GLY A 149 -5.14 9.54 -6.45
C GLY A 149 -5.65 9.29 -5.03
N GLY A 150 -4.97 8.39 -4.29
CA GLY A 150 -5.25 8.12 -2.89
C GLY A 150 -5.15 9.34 -2.00
N GLY A 151 -4.10 10.15 -2.17
CA GLY A 151 -3.94 11.40 -1.43
C GLY A 151 -5.05 12.41 -1.72
N ILE A 152 -5.46 12.54 -3.00
CA ILE A 152 -6.59 13.39 -3.39
C ILE A 152 -7.89 12.88 -2.74
N GLY A 153 -8.16 11.57 -2.79
CA GLY A 153 -9.34 10.98 -2.16
C GLY A 153 -9.40 11.20 -0.65
N ALA A 154 -8.28 11.01 0.05
CA ALA A 154 -8.19 11.29 1.47
C ALA A 154 -8.34 12.78 1.80
N ALA A 155 -7.89 13.70 0.93
CA ALA A 155 -8.12 15.13 1.07
C ALA A 155 -9.62 15.48 0.92
N ILE A 156 -10.30 14.87 -0.03
CA ILE A 156 -11.78 15.00 -0.19
C ILE A 156 -12.47 14.52 1.10
N ALA A 157 -12.07 13.40 1.66
CA ALA A 157 -12.60 12.89 2.92
C ALA A 157 -12.38 13.85 4.09
N SER A 158 -11.17 14.40 4.21
CA SER A 158 -10.83 15.40 5.22
C SER A 158 -11.73 16.64 5.11
N PHE A 159 -11.94 17.14 3.89
CA PHE A 159 -12.83 18.28 3.62
C PHE A 159 -14.28 17.98 4.00
N ILE A 160 -14.80 16.80 3.65
CA ILE A 160 -16.17 16.38 3.97
C ILE A 160 -16.36 16.31 5.50
N LEU A 161 -15.43 15.68 6.21
CA LEU A 161 -15.51 15.55 7.66
C LEU A 161 -15.42 16.91 8.37
N SER A 162 -14.51 17.78 7.91
CA SER A 162 -14.32 19.09 8.55
C SER A 162 -15.50 20.04 8.32
N LYS A 163 -16.14 19.99 7.15
CA LYS A 163 -17.20 20.94 6.78
C LYS A 163 -18.60 20.41 7.03
N PHE A 164 -18.86 19.14 6.78
CA PHE A 164 -20.20 18.54 6.80
C PHE A 164 -20.38 17.53 7.93
N ASN A 165 -19.31 17.09 8.57
CA ASN A 165 -19.30 16.05 9.61
C ASN A 165 -20.18 14.81 9.27
N SER A 166 -20.15 14.36 8.01
CA SER A 166 -21.05 13.34 7.50
C SER A 166 -20.29 12.16 6.88
N PHE A 167 -20.31 11.02 7.54
CA PHE A 167 -19.81 9.77 6.99
C PHE A 167 -20.58 9.31 5.75
N ASN A 168 -21.92 9.44 5.78
CA ASN A 168 -22.78 9.02 4.68
C ASN A 168 -22.47 9.77 3.38
N MET A 169 -22.19 11.07 3.46
CA MET A 169 -21.79 11.86 2.29
C MET A 169 -20.50 11.32 1.69
N ALA A 170 -19.53 11.01 2.50
CA ALA A 170 -18.26 10.47 2.04
C ALA A 170 -18.41 9.05 1.44
N PHE A 171 -19.21 8.18 2.06
CA PHE A 171 -19.51 6.86 1.50
C PHE A 171 -20.25 6.95 0.16
N ASN A 172 -21.21 7.86 0.01
CA ASN A 172 -21.89 8.09 -1.28
C ASN A 172 -20.91 8.57 -2.36
N ILE A 173 -20.00 9.50 -2.05
CA ILE A 173 -18.99 9.97 -2.99
C ILE A 173 -18.03 8.84 -3.38
N ALA A 174 -17.62 8.00 -2.43
CA ALA A 174 -16.79 6.83 -2.71
C ALA A 174 -17.53 5.83 -3.62
N ALA A 175 -18.79 5.51 -3.33
CA ALA A 175 -19.60 4.60 -4.13
C ALA A 175 -19.75 5.09 -5.58
N LEU A 176 -20.14 6.36 -5.74
CA LEU A 176 -20.30 6.99 -7.05
C LEU A 176 -18.97 6.99 -7.82
N GLY A 177 -17.88 7.37 -7.18
CA GLY A 177 -16.55 7.41 -7.81
C GLY A 177 -16.06 6.01 -8.23
N ILE A 178 -16.26 4.97 -7.41
CA ILE A 178 -15.91 3.59 -7.77
C ILE A 178 -16.80 3.09 -8.92
N PHE A 179 -18.09 3.44 -8.92
CA PHE A 179 -19.01 3.10 -9.99
C PHE A 179 -18.61 3.78 -11.32
N LEU A 180 -18.25 5.06 -11.28
CA LEU A 180 -17.71 5.76 -12.46
C LEU A 180 -16.40 5.14 -12.95
N THR A 181 -15.55 4.68 -12.02
CA THR A 181 -14.34 3.94 -12.35
C THR A 181 -14.65 2.62 -13.03
N LEU A 182 -15.67 1.89 -12.58
CA LEU A 182 -16.17 0.68 -13.25
C LEU A 182 -16.62 0.97 -14.68
N ILE A 183 -17.43 2.02 -14.89
CA ILE A 183 -17.87 2.44 -16.23
C ILE A 183 -16.66 2.73 -17.13
N TYR A 184 -15.68 3.47 -16.60
CA TYR A 184 -14.44 3.76 -17.33
C TYR A 184 -13.69 2.47 -17.73
N VAL A 185 -13.54 1.49 -16.82
CA VAL A 185 -12.89 0.19 -17.12
C VAL A 185 -13.67 -0.60 -18.16
N VAL A 186 -15.00 -0.57 -18.11
CA VAL A 186 -15.85 -1.23 -19.12
C VAL A 186 -15.60 -0.69 -20.51
N ILE A 187 -15.51 0.65 -20.65
CA ILE A 187 -15.44 1.35 -21.94
C ILE A 187 -14.00 1.36 -22.48
N ARG A 188 -13.02 1.66 -21.65
CA ARG A 188 -11.66 2.05 -22.09
C ARG A 188 -10.58 1.00 -21.87
N VAL A 189 -10.78 0.05 -20.97
CA VAL A 189 -9.80 -1.03 -20.78
C VAL A 189 -10.11 -2.17 -21.73
N ASP A 190 -9.27 -2.33 -22.75
CA ASP A 190 -9.47 -3.29 -23.84
C ASP A 190 -9.51 -4.77 -23.37
N LYS A 191 -10.28 -5.57 -24.09
CA LYS A 191 -10.20 -7.03 -24.04
C LYS A 191 -8.89 -7.47 -24.70
N VAL A 192 -7.85 -7.68 -23.92
CA VAL A 192 -6.65 -8.32 -24.44
C VAL A 192 -6.90 -9.83 -24.50
N LYS A 193 -6.83 -10.43 -25.70
CA LYS A 193 -6.92 -11.88 -25.86
C LYS A 193 -5.80 -12.51 -25.02
N VAL A 194 -6.17 -13.49 -24.22
CA VAL A 194 -5.21 -14.30 -23.44
C VAL A 194 -4.44 -15.14 -24.44
N GLU A 195 -3.24 -14.73 -24.84
CA GLU A 195 -2.28 -15.69 -25.34
C GLU A 195 -1.93 -16.60 -24.18
N LYS A 196 -2.37 -17.85 -24.27
CA LYS A 196 -1.95 -18.91 -23.35
C LYS A 196 -0.45 -19.09 -23.53
N GLY A 197 0.34 -18.26 -22.81
CA GLY A 197 1.76 -18.45 -22.74
C GLY A 197 2.02 -19.88 -22.25
N LYS A 198 2.71 -20.67 -23.01
CA LYS A 198 3.21 -21.98 -22.60
C LYS A 198 3.98 -21.75 -21.31
N ILE A 199 3.43 -22.21 -20.19
CA ILE A 199 4.14 -22.30 -18.91
C ILE A 199 5.14 -23.45 -19.12
N ASN A 200 6.27 -23.13 -19.73
CA ASN A 200 7.39 -24.06 -19.86
C ASN A 200 8.05 -24.20 -18.48
N ASN A 201 8.09 -25.42 -18.02
CA ASN A 201 8.84 -25.96 -16.89
C ASN A 201 8.73 -25.16 -15.59
N LYS A 202 7.80 -25.57 -14.74
CA LYS A 202 7.77 -25.19 -13.32
C LYS A 202 9.03 -25.80 -12.68
N ALA A 203 10.06 -24.98 -12.45
CA ALA A 203 11.15 -25.38 -11.57
C ALA A 203 10.54 -25.82 -10.22
N SER A 204 11.01 -26.92 -9.67
CA SER A 204 10.61 -27.38 -8.35
C SER A 204 10.95 -26.31 -7.31
N ILE A 205 10.13 -26.15 -6.27
CA ILE A 205 10.41 -25.20 -5.17
C ILE A 205 11.81 -25.45 -4.60
N GLY A 206 12.23 -26.72 -4.48
CA GLY A 206 13.56 -27.07 -4.01
C GLY A 206 14.68 -26.55 -4.89
N GLU A 207 14.53 -26.62 -6.21
CA GLU A 207 15.51 -26.06 -7.17
C GLU A 207 15.62 -24.55 -7.07
N VAL A 208 14.48 -23.87 -6.88
CA VAL A 208 14.44 -22.42 -6.73
C VAL A 208 15.12 -21.97 -5.42
N LEU A 209 14.86 -22.66 -4.30
CA LEU A 209 15.51 -22.40 -3.02
C LEU A 209 17.01 -22.66 -3.07
N TYR A 210 17.42 -23.74 -3.73
CA TYR A 210 18.83 -24.06 -3.95
C TYR A 210 19.54 -22.96 -4.77
N GLU A 211 18.91 -22.47 -5.85
CA GLU A 211 19.46 -21.39 -6.67
C GLU A 211 19.58 -20.06 -5.86
N ILE A 212 18.59 -19.71 -5.03
CA ILE A 212 18.65 -18.56 -4.14
C ILE A 212 19.82 -18.65 -3.18
N LYS A 213 20.01 -19.81 -2.55
CA LYS A 213 21.10 -20.06 -1.59
C LYS A 213 22.47 -20.01 -2.30
N ASN A 214 22.60 -20.67 -3.43
CA ASN A 214 23.87 -20.76 -4.17
C ASN A 214 24.31 -19.40 -4.73
N ARG A 215 23.36 -18.51 -5.10
CA ARG A 215 23.66 -17.13 -5.53
C ARG A 215 23.93 -16.17 -4.37
N GLY A 216 23.73 -16.59 -3.13
CA GLY A 216 23.91 -15.77 -1.93
C GLY A 216 22.83 -14.68 -1.75
N PHE A 217 21.63 -14.88 -2.33
CA PHE A 217 20.54 -13.90 -2.24
C PHE A 217 19.72 -13.95 -0.95
N VAL A 218 19.96 -14.95 -0.08
CA VAL A 218 19.21 -15.15 1.17
C VAL A 218 19.18 -13.88 2.03
N TYR A 219 20.33 -13.29 2.30
CA TYR A 219 20.43 -12.07 3.14
C TYR A 219 19.75 -10.86 2.50
N LYS A 220 19.85 -10.73 1.18
CA LYS A 220 19.15 -9.68 0.44
C LYS A 220 17.62 -9.83 0.59
N ILE A 221 17.09 -11.04 0.43
CA ILE A 221 15.67 -11.32 0.59
C ILE A 221 15.20 -11.03 2.02
N ILE A 222 15.98 -11.40 3.04
CA ILE A 222 15.65 -11.10 4.45
C ILE A 222 15.55 -9.58 4.68
N ILE A 223 16.50 -8.80 4.17
CA ILE A 223 16.47 -7.33 4.29
C ILE A 223 15.23 -6.75 3.58
N LEU A 224 14.95 -7.21 2.36
CA LEU A 224 13.78 -6.74 1.61
C LEU A 224 12.47 -7.08 2.32
N SER A 225 12.34 -8.32 2.81
CA SER A 225 11.16 -8.79 3.53
C SER A 225 10.94 -8.04 4.84
N SER A 226 11.98 -7.86 5.67
CA SER A 226 11.86 -7.12 6.92
C SER A 226 11.53 -5.63 6.69
N SER A 227 12.11 -5.01 5.66
CA SER A 227 11.80 -3.64 5.28
C SER A 227 10.37 -3.50 4.74
N ALA A 228 9.88 -4.50 4.00
CA ALA A 228 8.51 -4.55 3.50
C ALA A 228 7.49 -4.71 4.64
N VAL A 229 7.77 -5.60 5.61
CA VAL A 229 6.97 -5.69 6.86
C VAL A 229 6.88 -4.34 7.55
N LEU A 230 8.02 -3.65 7.72
CA LEU A 230 8.05 -2.33 8.38
C LEU A 230 7.21 -1.30 7.63
N GLY A 231 7.33 -1.24 6.31
CA GLY A 231 6.59 -0.27 5.48
C GLY A 231 5.08 -0.38 5.65
N ASP A 232 4.54 -1.59 5.52
CA ASP A 232 3.09 -1.83 5.65
C ASP A 232 2.62 -1.82 7.11
N TYR A 233 3.48 -2.20 8.08
CA TYR A 233 3.22 -2.00 9.49
C TYR A 233 3.00 -0.52 9.82
N ILE A 234 3.89 0.36 9.36
CA ILE A 234 3.78 1.82 9.54
C ILE A 234 2.47 2.35 8.93
N TYR A 235 2.21 1.99 7.66
CA TYR A 235 1.04 2.45 6.94
C TYR A 235 -0.25 2.06 7.66
N SER A 236 -0.38 0.80 8.02
CA SER A 236 -1.58 0.28 8.68
C SER A 236 -1.80 0.85 10.07
N CYS A 237 -0.72 1.08 10.85
CA CYS A 237 -0.80 1.74 12.15
C CYS A 237 -1.25 3.20 12.03
N VAL A 238 -0.70 3.95 11.07
CA VAL A 238 -1.08 5.35 10.83
C VAL A 238 -2.57 5.41 10.45
N VAL A 239 -3.00 4.58 9.50
CA VAL A 239 -4.41 4.54 9.08
C VAL A 239 -5.35 4.18 10.22
N ALA A 240 -4.97 3.21 11.07
CA ALA A 240 -5.82 2.73 12.16
C ALA A 240 -5.91 3.68 13.34
N LEU A 241 -4.80 4.30 13.76
CA LEU A 241 -4.69 4.90 15.09
C LEU A 241 -4.38 6.40 15.12
N ILE A 242 -3.98 7.01 14.00
CA ILE A 242 -3.60 8.44 13.98
C ILE A 242 -4.76 9.35 14.39
N HIS A 243 -6.01 8.95 14.10
CA HIS A 243 -7.19 9.71 14.49
C HIS A 243 -7.35 9.73 16.01
N PHE A 244 -7.20 8.59 16.64
CA PHE A 244 -7.35 8.45 18.11
C PHE A 244 -6.20 9.16 18.82
N TYR A 245 -4.96 8.97 18.35
CA TYR A 245 -3.81 9.69 18.90
C TYR A 245 -3.96 11.20 18.76
N GLY A 246 -4.43 11.67 17.62
CA GLY A 246 -4.67 13.08 17.37
C GLY A 246 -5.72 13.69 18.33
N GLN A 247 -6.82 12.97 18.55
CA GLN A 247 -7.88 13.42 19.47
C GLN A 247 -7.46 13.31 20.93
N ASP A 248 -6.91 12.16 21.33
CA ASP A 248 -6.69 11.83 22.73
C ASP A 248 -5.41 12.44 23.30
N VAL A 249 -4.39 12.69 22.49
CA VAL A 249 -3.05 13.13 22.93
C VAL A 249 -2.74 14.54 22.46
N LEU A 250 -3.09 14.87 21.21
CA LEU A 250 -2.79 16.18 20.63
C LEU A 250 -3.97 17.17 20.69
N ASN A 251 -5.17 16.71 21.06
CA ASN A 251 -6.41 17.49 21.11
C ASN A 251 -6.74 18.19 19.78
N VAL A 252 -6.49 17.51 18.63
CA VAL A 252 -6.77 18.03 17.30
C VAL A 252 -8.05 17.43 16.70
N SER A 253 -8.60 18.12 15.70
CA SER A 253 -9.82 17.69 15.01
C SER A 253 -9.61 16.46 14.13
N THR A 254 -10.71 15.75 13.84
CA THR A 254 -10.73 14.64 12.87
C THR A 254 -10.35 15.08 11.47
N GLY A 255 -10.68 16.33 11.09
CA GLY A 255 -10.26 16.91 9.82
C GLY A 255 -8.73 17.00 9.69
N TYR A 256 -8.05 17.44 10.77
CA TYR A 256 -6.59 17.50 10.80
C TYR A 256 -5.96 16.10 10.66
N THR A 257 -6.43 15.11 11.40
CA THR A 257 -5.87 13.75 11.33
C THR A 257 -6.17 13.07 10.00
N SER A 258 -7.32 13.34 9.38
CA SER A 258 -7.61 12.91 8.01
C SER A 258 -6.67 13.57 6.99
N ALA A 259 -6.33 14.86 7.20
CA ALA A 259 -5.35 15.55 6.37
C ALA A 259 -3.94 14.93 6.51
N ILE A 260 -3.54 14.46 7.70
CA ILE A 260 -2.28 13.72 7.88
C ILE A 260 -2.23 12.47 7.00
N ILE A 261 -3.32 11.69 6.92
CA ILE A 261 -3.40 10.52 6.04
C ILE A 261 -3.31 10.94 4.56
N SER A 262 -3.98 12.04 4.19
CA SER A 262 -3.87 12.59 2.84
C SER A 262 -2.42 12.98 2.50
N VAL A 263 -1.77 13.71 3.41
CA VAL A 263 -0.37 14.12 3.25
C VAL A 263 0.54 12.91 3.12
N TYR A 264 0.32 11.84 3.93
CA TYR A 264 1.07 10.59 3.80
C TYR A 264 1.02 10.03 2.37
N LEU A 265 -0.19 9.90 1.83
CA LEU A 265 -0.39 9.34 0.48
C LEU A 265 0.16 10.26 -0.61
N LEU A 266 0.02 11.59 -0.46
CA LEU A 266 0.59 12.56 -1.40
C LEU A 266 2.12 12.55 -1.38
N VAL A 267 2.73 12.55 -0.18
CA VAL A 267 4.19 12.46 -0.02
C VAL A 267 4.70 11.17 -0.67
N PHE A 268 4.03 10.05 -0.38
CA PHE A 268 4.41 8.76 -0.97
C PHE A 268 4.33 8.78 -2.50
N GLY A 269 3.26 9.33 -3.07
CA GLY A 269 3.08 9.42 -4.53
C GLY A 269 4.05 10.38 -5.22
N LEU A 270 4.28 11.57 -4.62
CA LEU A 270 5.14 12.61 -5.21
C LEU A 270 6.64 12.34 -5.01
N ALA A 271 7.01 11.84 -3.84
CA ALA A 271 8.41 11.62 -3.51
C ALA A 271 8.96 10.29 -4.03
N ALA A 272 8.13 9.29 -4.36
CA ALA A 272 8.60 8.00 -4.84
C ALA A 272 9.46 8.08 -6.13
N PRO A 273 9.13 8.87 -7.16
CA PRO A 273 10.00 9.05 -8.32
C PRO A 273 11.34 9.71 -7.97
N ILE A 274 11.31 10.68 -7.05
CA ILE A 274 12.52 11.38 -6.57
C ILE A 274 13.39 10.40 -5.78
N ALA A 275 12.79 9.61 -4.91
CA ALA A 275 13.47 8.58 -4.13
C ALA A 275 14.12 7.51 -5.02
N GLY A 276 13.46 7.10 -6.11
CA GLY A 276 14.05 6.22 -7.11
C GLY A 276 15.27 6.83 -7.78
N TRP A 277 15.18 8.08 -8.22
CA TRP A 277 16.31 8.81 -8.81
C TRP A 277 17.48 8.99 -7.82
N VAL A 278 17.20 9.26 -6.55
CA VAL A 278 18.24 9.35 -5.50
C VAL A 278 18.90 7.98 -5.31
N SER A 279 18.12 6.90 -5.29
CA SER A 279 18.62 5.52 -5.22
C SER A 279 19.61 5.20 -6.34
N ASP A 280 19.31 5.62 -7.57
CA ASP A 280 20.20 5.44 -8.72
C ASP A 280 21.53 6.20 -8.59
N LYS A 281 21.51 7.36 -7.89
CA LYS A 281 22.71 8.19 -7.69
C LYS A 281 23.60 7.74 -6.53
N ILE A 282 23.01 7.50 -5.36
CA ILE A 282 23.77 7.20 -4.12
C ILE A 282 23.92 5.71 -3.86
N GLY A 283 23.13 4.89 -4.58
CA GLY A 283 23.03 3.44 -4.41
C GLY A 283 22.04 3.02 -3.33
N ASN A 284 21.40 1.89 -3.53
CA ASN A 284 20.38 1.35 -2.62
C ASN A 284 20.88 1.20 -1.18
N ARG A 285 22.14 0.77 -1.00
CA ARG A 285 22.76 0.59 0.33
C ARG A 285 22.71 1.84 1.19
N LYS A 286 23.18 2.97 0.64
CA LYS A 286 23.20 4.25 1.36
C LYS A 286 21.79 4.76 1.59
N GLN A 287 20.90 4.58 0.63
CA GLN A 287 19.51 5.02 0.76
C GLN A 287 18.78 4.25 1.86
N PHE A 288 18.94 2.93 1.97
CA PHE A 288 18.40 2.15 3.11
C PHE A 288 18.86 2.74 4.45
N LEU A 289 20.18 2.97 4.60
CA LEU A 289 20.74 3.48 5.84
C LEU A 289 20.16 4.87 6.19
N TYR A 290 20.15 5.80 5.24
CA TYR A 290 19.62 7.15 5.47
C TYR A 290 18.12 7.14 5.75
N SER A 291 17.35 6.25 5.11
CA SER A 291 15.93 6.08 5.38
C SER A 291 15.69 5.60 6.81
N PHE A 292 16.40 4.57 7.26
CA PHE A 292 16.28 4.07 8.63
C PHE A 292 16.70 5.13 9.67
N LEU A 293 17.79 5.82 9.44
CA LEU A 293 18.23 6.90 10.34
C LEU A 293 17.18 8.01 10.42
N LEU A 294 16.68 8.49 9.28
CA LEU A 294 15.65 9.52 9.25
C LEU A 294 14.38 9.08 9.97
N MET A 295 13.90 7.84 9.71
CA MET A 295 12.71 7.29 10.37
C MET A 295 12.89 7.17 11.88
N ASN A 296 14.02 6.64 12.35
CA ASN A 296 14.27 6.47 13.77
C ASN A 296 14.39 7.81 14.51
N PHE A 297 15.08 8.81 13.93
CA PHE A 297 15.17 10.15 14.51
C PHE A 297 13.83 10.87 14.55
N THR A 298 13.04 10.77 13.49
CA THR A 298 11.71 11.39 13.44
C THR A 298 10.74 10.70 14.42
N LEU A 299 10.79 9.38 14.58
CA LEU A 299 9.98 8.68 15.57
C LEU A 299 10.34 9.11 17.01
N LEU A 300 11.62 9.28 17.33
CA LEU A 300 12.03 9.85 18.62
C LEU A 300 11.43 11.25 18.82
N GLY A 301 11.46 12.10 17.79
CA GLY A 301 10.83 13.42 17.84
C GLY A 301 9.32 13.37 18.06
N LEU A 302 8.60 12.43 17.41
CA LEU A 302 7.17 12.25 17.58
C LEU A 302 6.77 11.77 18.98
N ILE A 303 7.62 11.00 19.66
CA ILE A 303 7.40 10.57 21.06
C ILE A 303 7.45 11.75 22.01
N ILE A 304 8.38 12.68 21.78
CA ILE A 304 8.66 13.79 22.72
C ILE A 304 7.74 14.99 22.48
N THR A 305 7.41 15.30 21.22
CA THR A 305 6.68 16.53 20.90
C THR A 305 5.19 16.45 21.19
N ARG A 306 4.64 17.56 21.72
CA ARG A 306 3.18 17.80 21.85
C ARG A 306 2.73 19.04 21.08
N ASN A 307 3.67 19.77 20.51
CA ASN A 307 3.35 20.94 19.67
C ASN A 307 2.89 20.47 18.30
N ILE A 308 1.70 20.87 17.87
CA ILE A 308 1.04 20.43 16.63
C ILE A 308 1.87 20.78 15.40
N THR A 309 2.47 21.98 15.36
CA THR A 309 3.27 22.42 14.22
C THR A 309 4.54 21.58 14.09
N ILE A 310 5.24 21.35 15.20
CA ILE A 310 6.44 20.52 15.23
C ILE A 310 6.08 19.06 14.87
N PHE A 311 4.98 18.55 15.43
CA PHE A 311 4.47 17.21 15.10
C PHE A 311 4.21 17.06 13.60
N THR A 312 3.55 18.05 12.98
CA THR A 312 3.24 18.05 11.55
C THR A 312 4.53 17.98 10.71
N VAL A 313 5.52 18.78 11.03
CA VAL A 313 6.80 18.77 10.30
C VAL A 313 7.51 17.43 10.46
N ILE A 314 7.60 16.93 11.68
CA ILE A 314 8.31 15.67 11.96
C ILE A 314 7.60 14.48 11.30
N ILE A 315 6.27 14.42 11.33
CA ILE A 315 5.54 13.29 10.72
C ILE A 315 5.65 13.32 9.19
N ILE A 316 5.74 14.48 8.55
CA ILE A 316 6.00 14.60 7.12
C ILE A 316 7.41 14.08 6.79
N LEU A 317 8.41 14.43 7.60
CA LEU A 317 9.77 13.91 7.44
C LEU A 317 9.83 12.39 7.63
N TYR A 318 9.05 11.86 8.58
CA TYR A 318 8.88 10.42 8.76
C TYR A 318 8.30 9.73 7.51
N PHE A 319 7.25 10.31 6.91
CA PHE A 319 6.66 9.80 5.66
C PHE A 319 7.64 9.85 4.48
N LEU A 320 8.47 10.88 4.41
CA LEU A 320 9.57 10.93 3.43
C LEU A 320 10.55 9.77 3.65
N GLY A 321 11.00 9.54 4.89
CA GLY A 321 11.89 8.42 5.22
C GLY A 321 11.28 7.07 4.80
N ALA A 322 10.01 6.84 5.10
CA ALA A 322 9.28 5.62 4.71
C ALA A 322 9.18 5.48 3.18
N THR A 323 8.97 6.59 2.46
CA THR A 323 8.92 6.59 0.99
C THR A 323 10.27 6.22 0.37
N TYR A 324 11.37 6.77 0.91
CA TYR A 324 12.73 6.45 0.47
C TYR A 324 13.08 4.99 0.78
N LEU A 325 12.66 4.46 1.93
CA LEU A 325 12.81 3.05 2.27
C LEU A 325 12.10 2.16 1.25
N ASN A 326 10.83 2.45 0.97
CA ASN A 326 10.04 1.69 0.00
C ASN A 326 10.65 1.73 -1.41
N ALA A 327 11.12 2.89 -1.86
CA ALA A 327 11.78 3.03 -3.16
C ALA A 327 13.03 2.13 -3.27
N SER A 328 13.84 2.04 -2.19
CA SER A 328 14.99 1.13 -2.14
C SER A 328 14.58 -0.34 -2.20
N VAL A 329 13.51 -0.73 -1.48
CA VAL A 329 12.95 -2.09 -1.54
C VAL A 329 12.53 -2.42 -2.97
N GLN A 330 11.74 -1.54 -3.61
CA GLN A 330 11.24 -1.77 -4.97
C GLN A 330 12.37 -1.79 -6.02
N SER A 331 13.39 -0.92 -5.86
CA SER A 331 14.57 -0.91 -6.70
C SER A 331 15.31 -2.25 -6.62
N CYS A 332 15.68 -2.70 -5.42
CA CYS A 332 16.35 -3.98 -5.21
C CYS A 332 15.49 -5.17 -5.62
N LEU A 333 14.17 -5.10 -5.41
CA LEU A 333 13.25 -6.16 -5.83
C LEU A 333 13.22 -6.29 -7.36
N SER A 334 13.26 -5.16 -8.08
CA SER A 334 13.24 -5.14 -9.54
C SER A 334 14.44 -5.87 -10.17
N GLU A 335 15.60 -5.91 -9.50
CA GLU A 335 16.79 -6.64 -9.97
C GLU A 335 16.54 -8.13 -10.13
N PHE A 336 15.67 -8.71 -9.29
CA PHE A 336 15.28 -10.12 -9.41
C PHE A 336 14.49 -10.41 -10.69
N GLY A 337 14.00 -9.38 -11.39
CA GLY A 337 13.39 -9.52 -12.72
C GLY A 337 14.33 -10.14 -13.76
N ALA A 338 15.66 -9.98 -13.59
CA ALA A 338 16.69 -10.60 -14.43
C ALA A 338 16.83 -12.12 -14.21
N TYR A 339 16.20 -12.68 -13.17
CA TYR A 339 16.32 -14.10 -12.79
C TYR A 339 14.97 -14.84 -12.94
N PRO A 340 14.58 -15.30 -14.15
CA PRO A 340 13.24 -15.84 -14.42
C PRO A 340 12.81 -17.00 -13.51
N LYS A 341 13.76 -17.85 -13.06
CA LYS A 341 13.48 -19.02 -12.22
C LYS A 341 13.10 -18.64 -10.79
N ILE A 342 13.74 -17.60 -10.21
CA ILE A 342 13.59 -17.25 -8.78
C ILE A 342 12.67 -16.05 -8.55
N LYS A 343 12.47 -15.20 -9.56
CA LYS A 343 11.71 -13.94 -9.43
C LYS A 343 10.33 -14.13 -8.79
N GLY A 344 9.60 -15.15 -9.22
CA GLY A 344 8.23 -15.39 -8.74
C GLY A 344 8.19 -15.68 -7.25
N LEU A 345 9.10 -16.53 -6.74
CA LEU A 345 9.18 -16.83 -5.32
C LEU A 345 9.63 -15.61 -4.51
N VAL A 346 10.63 -14.85 -4.98
CA VAL A 346 11.13 -13.65 -4.28
C VAL A 346 10.04 -12.57 -4.19
N PHE A 347 9.37 -12.27 -5.30
CA PHE A 347 8.24 -11.32 -5.31
C PHE A 347 7.10 -11.79 -4.39
N GLY A 348 6.83 -13.11 -4.36
CA GLY A 348 5.84 -13.70 -3.47
C GLY A 348 6.21 -13.56 -1.99
N ILE A 349 7.46 -13.84 -1.62
CA ILE A 349 7.94 -13.71 -0.23
C ILE A 349 7.85 -12.25 0.23
N VAL A 350 8.35 -11.30 -0.56
CA VAL A 350 8.32 -9.88 -0.20
C VAL A 350 6.88 -9.36 -0.13
N GLY A 351 6.01 -9.72 -1.08
CA GLY A 351 4.58 -9.35 -1.04
C GLY A 351 3.82 -9.97 0.13
N ALA A 352 4.13 -11.22 0.52
CA ALA A 352 3.59 -11.83 1.73
C ALA A 352 4.07 -11.10 2.99
N SER A 353 5.32 -10.61 2.99
CA SER A 353 5.89 -9.82 4.09
C SER A 353 5.18 -8.47 4.23
N GLU A 354 4.88 -7.76 3.13
CA GLU A 354 4.03 -6.56 3.12
C GLU A 354 2.68 -6.85 3.78
N SER A 355 2.00 -7.89 3.34
CA SER A 355 0.70 -8.28 3.88
C SER A 355 0.75 -8.66 5.36
N LEU A 356 1.82 -9.29 5.82
CA LEU A 356 2.06 -9.61 7.23
C LEU A 356 2.22 -8.31 8.04
N GLY A 357 3.00 -7.35 7.56
CA GLY A 357 3.15 -6.04 8.18
C GLY A 357 1.80 -5.34 8.35
N TYR A 358 1.00 -5.31 7.27
CA TYR A 358 -0.33 -4.73 7.29
C TYR A 358 -1.28 -5.40 8.29
N ALA A 359 -1.23 -6.72 8.42
CA ALA A 359 -2.08 -7.47 9.33
C ALA A 359 -1.65 -7.33 10.80
N VAL A 360 -0.34 -7.39 11.07
CA VAL A 360 0.18 -7.36 12.46
C VAL A 360 0.18 -5.94 13.03
N GLY A 361 0.40 -4.92 12.20
CA GLY A 361 0.55 -3.53 12.62
C GLY A 361 -0.61 -3.02 13.48
N PRO A 362 -1.84 -2.96 12.97
CA PRO A 362 -2.98 -2.43 13.72
C PRO A 362 -3.31 -3.25 14.97
N LEU A 363 -3.14 -4.58 14.89
CA LEU A 363 -3.38 -5.47 16.03
C LEU A 363 -2.45 -5.13 17.20
N VAL A 364 -1.15 -5.17 16.97
CA VAL A 364 -0.14 -4.92 18.01
C VAL A 364 -0.24 -3.48 18.51
N SER A 365 -0.37 -2.51 17.59
CA SER A 365 -0.38 -1.10 17.96
C SER A 365 -1.66 -0.69 18.71
N SER A 366 -2.81 -1.34 18.46
CA SER A 366 -4.03 -1.05 19.22
C SER A 366 -3.93 -1.52 20.67
N TYR A 367 -3.30 -2.68 20.93
CA TYR A 367 -3.03 -3.11 22.30
C TYR A 367 -2.03 -2.19 23.02
N ILE A 368 -0.95 -1.77 22.35
CA ILE A 368 0.01 -0.81 22.91
C ILE A 368 -0.70 0.52 23.23
N TYR A 369 -1.54 0.99 22.32
CA TYR A 369 -2.27 2.24 22.46
C TYR A 369 -3.26 2.21 23.61
N GLU A 370 -4.01 1.12 23.78
CA GLU A 370 -4.98 0.96 24.87
C GLU A 370 -4.29 0.89 26.22
N TYR A 371 -3.11 0.23 26.30
CA TYR A 371 -2.30 0.21 27.51
C TYR A 371 -1.80 1.62 27.88
N ASN A 372 -1.24 2.35 26.91
CA ASN A 372 -0.85 3.75 27.07
C ASN A 372 -0.81 4.47 25.71
N LYS A 373 -1.69 5.47 25.55
CA LYS A 373 -1.84 6.24 24.31
C LYS A 373 -0.53 6.87 23.81
N ASN A 374 0.37 7.25 24.74
CA ASN A 374 1.65 7.86 24.42
C ASN A 374 2.66 6.86 23.81
N PHE A 375 2.43 5.55 23.94
CA PHE A 375 3.35 4.52 23.48
C PHE A 375 3.16 4.13 22.02
N LEU A 376 2.22 4.73 21.30
CA LEU A 376 2.00 4.45 19.88
C LEU A 376 3.29 4.57 19.06
N PHE A 377 3.94 5.73 19.11
CA PHE A 377 5.17 5.96 18.36
C PHE A 377 6.38 5.22 18.93
N LEU A 378 6.36 4.90 20.22
CA LEU A 378 7.39 4.03 20.83
C LEU A 378 7.33 2.61 20.26
N GLY A 379 6.13 2.07 20.08
CA GLY A 379 5.95 0.76 19.42
C GLY A 379 6.48 0.76 17.98
N LEU A 380 6.16 1.81 17.21
CA LEU A 380 6.71 1.98 15.85
C LEU A 380 8.24 2.10 15.86
N LEU A 381 8.82 2.83 16.83
CA LEU A 381 10.27 2.99 16.97
C LEU A 381 10.95 1.65 17.26
N ILE A 382 10.40 0.85 18.16
CA ILE A 382 10.96 -0.47 18.49
C ILE A 382 11.04 -1.35 17.24
N VAL A 383 9.95 -1.44 16.47
CA VAL A 383 9.93 -2.24 15.24
C VAL A 383 10.91 -1.67 14.22
N SER A 384 10.97 -0.35 14.04
CA SER A 384 11.90 0.32 13.12
C SER A 384 13.36 0.07 13.49
N VAL A 385 13.70 0.16 14.78
CA VAL A 385 15.06 -0.13 15.29
C VAL A 385 15.42 -1.61 15.09
N LEU A 386 14.51 -2.54 15.36
CA LEU A 386 14.75 -3.97 15.14
C LEU A 386 15.05 -4.26 13.65
N VAL A 387 14.28 -3.70 12.74
CA VAL A 387 14.54 -3.84 11.29
C VAL A 387 15.86 -3.16 10.89
N THR A 388 16.19 -2.02 11.49
CA THR A 388 17.47 -1.35 11.27
C THR A 388 18.64 -2.24 11.73
N ILE A 389 18.52 -2.89 12.87
CA ILE A 389 19.53 -3.83 13.38
C ILE A 389 19.69 -5.03 12.44
N ILE A 390 18.58 -5.61 11.94
CA ILE A 390 18.61 -6.68 10.94
C ILE A 390 19.37 -6.22 9.70
N TYR A 391 19.07 -5.01 9.20
CA TYR A 391 19.76 -4.45 8.06
C TYR A 391 21.26 -4.31 8.32
N LEU A 392 21.69 -3.71 9.42
CA LEU A 392 23.10 -3.52 9.76
C LEU A 392 23.85 -4.83 9.95
N ALA A 393 23.23 -5.83 10.58
CA ALA A 393 23.83 -7.15 10.80
C ALA A 393 24.05 -7.93 9.50
N LEU A 394 23.15 -7.76 8.53
CA LEU A 394 23.20 -8.48 7.25
C LEU A 394 23.80 -7.67 6.10
N PHE A 395 24.06 -6.39 6.34
CA PHE A 395 24.53 -5.43 5.35
C PHE A 395 25.75 -5.90 4.55
N ASN A 396 26.81 -6.37 5.24
CA ASN A 396 28.05 -6.82 4.58
C ASN A 396 27.90 -8.17 3.87
N LYS A 397 26.89 -8.96 4.27
CA LYS A 397 26.62 -10.28 3.68
C LYS A 397 25.62 -10.22 2.54
N SER A 398 24.87 -9.13 2.41
CA SER A 398 23.91 -8.90 1.35
C SER A 398 24.57 -8.33 0.10
N LYS A 399 24.14 -8.78 -1.07
CA LYS A 399 24.57 -8.25 -2.37
C LYS A 399 23.67 -7.06 -2.77
N ILE A 400 23.40 -6.14 -1.84
CA ILE A 400 22.61 -4.92 -2.08
C ILE A 400 23.49 -3.80 -2.61
#